data_c9c5606277e6f5c3227b32861b823a1a
#
_entry.id   c9c5606277e6f5c3227b32861b823a1a
#
_cell.length_a   1.000
_cell.length_b   1.000
_cell.length_c   1.000
_cell.angle_alpha   90.00
_cell.angle_beta   90.00
_cell.angle_gamma   90.00
#
_symmetry.space_group_name_H-M   'P 1'
#
loop_
_entity.id
_entity.type
_entity.pdbx_description
1 polymer ?
#
loop_
_entity_poly.entity_id
_entity_poly.type
_entity_poly.pdbx_seq_one_letter_code
_entity_poly.pdbx_strand_id
1 'polypeptide(L)'
;MNYKLLSVALAFLYIGIATSCSQPAPDLRYQIEVDKPLQTMEHFGASDAWSMHILGLWPQEKQNQIADWLFSTENDANGKPKGIGLSLWRFNVGAGSTEQGEASQIGSSWMRTECFMNADGIYDWNKQQGQRNFLKLAKERGVTKFLAFLNSPPVYYTQNGLATNTGRGGTANLKPECYEKYVRFLADVVEGVEKHDGIKFNYICPFNEPDGHWNWVGPKQEGSPATNREVARTVRLLSREFVNRKMDTQIMVNESSDYRCMLRTHQTDWQRGYQIQAFFCPDSVDTYLGDTPNVPRLMLGHSYWTTTPLSELRAMRCQLREALDKYNVGFWQSETCIMGNDEEIGGGHGFDRTMKTALYVARIIHHDIVYAGAKSWQWWRAIGGDYKDGLIREYTNDDLKDGRVEDSKLMWALGNYSRFIRPGAVRLSVSAFDQAGNLIPGGDTDQKGLMCSAYQNADGSYAVVLINYAQEDKEFSINKINGKKTR
;
A
#
# COMPACT_ATOMS: atom_id res chain seq x y z
N MET A 1 75.61 -64.82 16.39
CA MET A 1 74.38 -65.44 15.89
C MET A 1 73.40 -64.28 15.62
N ASN A 2 73.27 -63.93 14.35
CA ASN A 2 72.47 -62.79 13.89
C ASN A 2 71.11 -63.32 13.41
N TYR A 3 70.01 -62.85 14.01
CA TYR A 3 68.65 -63.06 13.49
C TYR A 3 68.20 -61.81 12.75
N LYS A 4 67.99 -61.94 11.45
CA LYS A 4 67.33 -60.96 10.61
C LYS A 4 65.82 -61.17 10.77
N LEU A 5 65.09 -60.14 11.25
CA LEU A 5 63.68 -60.09 11.20
C LEU A 5 63.19 -59.53 9.81
N LEU A 6 62.40 -60.33 9.14
CA LEU A 6 61.73 -59.97 7.88
C LEU A 6 60.40 -59.27 8.25
N SER A 7 60.33 -58.02 7.94
CA SER A 7 59.04 -57.26 8.11
C SER A 7 58.24 -57.41 6.81
N VAL A 8 57.06 -58.04 6.92
CA VAL A 8 56.06 -58.08 5.82
C VAL A 8 55.12 -56.92 6.04
N ALA A 9 55.14 -55.93 5.09
CA ALA A 9 54.21 -54.86 5.06
C ALA A 9 52.93 -55.32 4.34
N LEU A 10 51.81 -55.44 5.06
CA LEU A 10 50.46 -55.55 4.46
C LEU A 10 49.96 -54.18 4.08
N ALA A 11 49.83 -53.91 2.79
CA ALA A 11 49.14 -52.73 2.30
C ALA A 11 47.63 -53.01 2.29
N PHE A 12 46.88 -52.37 3.20
CA PHE A 12 45.43 -52.32 3.13
C PHE A 12 45.01 -51.29 2.10
N LEU A 13 44.44 -51.74 1.00
CA LEU A 13 43.77 -50.90 0.00
C LEU A 13 42.40 -50.51 0.53
N TYR A 14 42.23 -49.31 1.09
CA TYR A 14 40.94 -48.74 1.41
C TYR A 14 40.26 -48.27 0.12
N ILE A 15 39.34 -49.06 -0.41
CA ILE A 15 38.39 -48.59 -1.44
C ILE A 15 37.33 -47.79 -0.71
N GLY A 16 37.49 -46.47 -0.67
CA GLY A 16 36.49 -45.57 -0.20
C GLY A 16 35.33 -45.54 -1.22
N ILE A 17 34.26 -46.26 -0.93
CA ILE A 17 32.99 -46.05 -1.63
C ILE A 17 32.50 -44.69 -1.18
N ALA A 18 32.72 -43.67 -1.99
CA ALA A 18 32.05 -42.41 -1.85
C ALA A 18 30.54 -42.62 -2.17
N THR A 19 29.77 -42.93 -1.14
CA THR A 19 28.32 -42.80 -1.22
C THR A 19 28.03 -41.32 -1.41
N SER A 20 27.81 -40.92 -2.66
CA SER A 20 27.16 -39.67 -2.97
C SER A 20 25.76 -39.70 -2.30
N CYS A 21 25.64 -39.14 -1.11
CA CYS A 21 24.35 -38.81 -0.57
C CYS A 21 23.74 -37.74 -1.50
N SER A 22 23.01 -38.19 -2.51
CA SER A 22 22.11 -37.30 -3.21
C SER A 22 21.09 -36.84 -2.19
N GLN A 23 21.09 -35.57 -1.87
CA GLN A 23 20.00 -34.98 -1.10
C GLN A 23 18.67 -35.37 -1.79
N PRO A 24 17.64 -35.74 -1.03
CA PRO A 24 16.33 -36.01 -1.62
C PRO A 24 15.89 -34.83 -2.48
N ALA A 25 15.24 -35.12 -3.56
CA ALA A 25 14.72 -34.07 -4.43
C ALA A 25 13.72 -33.21 -3.63
N PRO A 26 13.76 -31.89 -3.74
CA PRO A 26 12.87 -31.02 -3.00
C PRO A 26 11.41 -31.30 -3.36
N ASP A 27 10.51 -31.18 -2.38
CA ASP A 27 9.08 -31.48 -2.53
C ASP A 27 8.40 -30.63 -3.58
N LEU A 28 8.93 -29.42 -3.84
CA LEU A 28 8.36 -28.46 -4.74
C LEU A 28 9.44 -27.78 -5.59
N ARG A 29 9.19 -27.70 -6.90
CA ARG A 29 10.05 -26.98 -7.84
C ARG A 29 9.31 -25.83 -8.50
N TYR A 30 9.78 -24.60 -8.30
CA TYR A 30 9.30 -23.42 -9.02
C TYR A 30 10.08 -23.18 -10.31
N GLN A 31 9.35 -22.87 -11.36
CA GLN A 31 9.90 -22.42 -12.64
C GLN A 31 9.45 -21.00 -12.91
N ILE A 32 10.42 -20.07 -12.93
CA ILE A 32 10.18 -18.68 -13.31
C ILE A 32 10.28 -18.59 -14.82
N GLU A 33 9.21 -18.10 -15.45
CA GLU A 33 9.08 -18.02 -16.91
C GLU A 33 9.40 -16.60 -17.38
N VAL A 34 10.66 -16.34 -17.68
CA VAL A 34 11.18 -15.01 -18.03
C VAL A 34 10.60 -14.44 -19.34
N ASP A 35 10.06 -15.30 -20.19
CA ASP A 35 9.42 -14.97 -21.46
C ASP A 35 7.91 -14.73 -21.32
N LYS A 36 7.36 -14.84 -20.12
CA LYS A 36 5.95 -14.56 -19.83
C LYS A 36 5.79 -13.39 -18.86
N PRO A 37 6.00 -12.15 -19.33
CA PRO A 37 5.83 -10.96 -18.53
C PRO A 37 4.33 -10.72 -18.23
N LEU A 38 4.08 -10.21 -17.03
CA LEU A 38 2.74 -9.84 -16.54
C LEU A 38 2.68 -8.33 -16.26
N GLN A 39 2.00 -7.87 -15.20
CA GLN A 39 1.91 -6.45 -14.93
C GLN A 39 3.26 -5.84 -14.52
N THR A 40 3.43 -4.56 -14.84
CA THR A 40 4.53 -3.74 -14.33
C THR A 40 4.18 -3.21 -12.95
N MET A 41 5.07 -3.38 -11.99
CA MET A 41 4.95 -2.83 -10.64
C MET A 41 5.31 -1.34 -10.66
N GLU A 42 4.44 -0.53 -10.07
CA GLU A 42 4.62 0.91 -10.05
C GLU A 42 5.17 1.35 -8.70
N HIS A 43 4.49 1.02 -7.58
CA HIS A 43 4.90 1.53 -6.27
C HIS A 43 4.55 0.61 -5.11
N PHE A 44 5.35 0.75 -4.04
CA PHE A 44 4.98 0.36 -2.68
C PHE A 44 4.97 1.63 -1.82
N GLY A 45 3.95 1.79 -0.97
CA GLY A 45 3.76 3.00 -0.22
C GLY A 45 3.09 2.81 1.14
N ALA A 46 2.96 3.91 1.85
CA ALA A 46 2.16 4.03 3.07
C ALA A 46 1.65 5.47 3.22
N SER A 47 0.67 5.67 4.11
CA SER A 47 0.12 6.99 4.41
C SER A 47 0.78 7.63 5.63
N ASP A 48 0.87 8.95 5.58
CA ASP A 48 1.28 9.84 6.67
C ASP A 48 0.23 10.03 7.77
N ALA A 49 -1.03 9.70 7.46
CA ALA A 49 -2.14 9.92 8.38
C ALA A 49 -2.05 8.95 9.57
N TRP A 50 -2.19 9.43 10.75
CA TRP A 50 -2.25 10.87 11.15
C TRP A 50 -0.98 11.26 11.89
N SER A 51 -0.13 10.27 12.19
CA SER A 51 0.98 10.40 13.12
C SER A 51 2.00 11.46 12.70
N MET A 52 2.14 11.71 11.39
CA MET A 52 3.20 12.62 10.91
C MET A 52 2.95 14.08 11.25
N HIS A 53 1.72 14.51 11.58
CA HIS A 53 1.51 15.87 12.05
C HIS A 53 2.16 16.12 13.43
N ILE A 54 2.38 15.07 14.22
CA ILE A 54 3.06 15.10 15.50
C ILE A 54 4.53 14.73 15.33
N LEU A 55 4.83 13.53 14.83
CA LEU A 55 6.19 12.99 14.74
C LEU A 55 7.08 13.78 13.78
N GLY A 56 6.49 14.44 12.79
CA GLY A 56 7.22 15.33 11.90
C GLY A 56 7.66 16.64 12.53
N LEU A 57 7.30 16.88 13.79
CA LEU A 57 7.76 18.00 14.60
C LEU A 57 8.71 17.57 15.75
N TRP A 58 8.98 16.27 15.87
CA TRP A 58 9.94 15.75 16.84
C TRP A 58 11.38 16.20 16.55
N PRO A 59 12.36 15.97 17.46
CA PRO A 59 13.77 16.21 17.18
C PRO A 59 14.22 15.59 15.86
N GLN A 60 15.03 16.32 15.09
CA GLN A 60 15.42 15.95 13.72
C GLN A 60 16.05 14.56 13.62
N GLU A 61 16.80 14.14 14.64
CA GLU A 61 17.41 12.80 14.68
C GLU A 61 16.34 11.70 14.60
N LYS A 62 15.23 11.86 15.31
CA LYS A 62 14.13 10.90 15.34
C LYS A 62 13.30 10.92 14.04
N GLN A 63 13.08 12.13 13.51
CA GLN A 63 12.48 12.24 12.17
C GLN A 63 13.33 11.51 11.13
N ASN A 64 14.66 11.68 11.18
CA ASN A 64 15.59 10.99 10.28
C ASN A 64 15.56 9.48 10.48
N GLN A 65 15.53 8.98 11.72
CA GLN A 65 15.42 7.55 12.01
C GLN A 65 14.15 6.94 11.39
N ILE A 66 13.00 7.59 11.58
CA ILE A 66 11.73 7.15 11.02
C ILE A 66 11.77 7.16 9.48
N ALA A 67 12.29 8.24 8.92
CA ALA A 67 12.41 8.40 7.48
C ALA A 67 13.40 7.38 6.85
N ASP A 68 14.50 7.07 7.52
CA ASP A 68 15.42 6.01 7.09
C ASP A 68 14.72 4.67 7.06
N TRP A 69 13.99 4.30 8.12
CA TRP A 69 13.26 3.04 8.18
C TRP A 69 12.21 2.90 7.07
N LEU A 70 11.48 3.97 6.75
CA LEU A 70 10.44 3.93 5.73
C LEU A 70 11.01 3.99 4.30
N PHE A 71 11.99 4.84 4.04
CA PHE A 71 12.32 5.23 2.67
C PHE A 71 13.70 4.78 2.19
N SER A 72 14.66 4.53 3.09
CA SER A 72 16.02 4.21 2.66
C SER A 72 16.11 2.84 1.98
N THR A 73 16.83 2.79 0.87
CA THR A 73 17.26 1.55 0.20
C THR A 73 18.71 1.18 0.54
N GLU A 74 19.40 1.99 1.33
CA GLU A 74 20.79 1.79 1.71
C GLU A 74 20.95 0.69 2.75
N ASN A 75 22.18 0.19 2.86
CA ASN A 75 22.62 -0.65 3.97
C ASN A 75 23.48 0.17 4.94
N ASP A 76 23.53 -0.25 6.19
CA ASP A 76 24.47 0.25 7.19
C ASP A 76 25.90 -0.29 6.92
N ALA A 77 26.87 0.14 7.76
CA ALA A 77 28.26 -0.30 7.65
C ALA A 77 28.44 -1.82 7.84
N ASN A 78 27.48 -2.53 8.41
CA ASN A 78 27.48 -3.98 8.62
C ASN A 78 26.72 -4.73 7.51
N GLY A 79 26.25 -4.01 6.48
CA GLY A 79 25.48 -4.58 5.38
C GLY A 79 23.99 -4.84 5.70
N LYS A 80 23.49 -4.38 6.86
CA LYS A 80 22.07 -4.50 7.20
C LYS A 80 21.25 -3.40 6.56
N PRO A 81 20.02 -3.67 6.10
CA PRO A 81 19.16 -2.66 5.51
C PRO A 81 18.81 -1.56 6.53
N LYS A 82 18.96 -0.30 6.13
CA LYS A 82 18.54 0.85 6.94
C LYS A 82 17.02 1.04 6.92
N GLY A 83 16.35 0.62 5.85
CA GLY A 83 14.91 0.82 5.70
C GLY A 83 14.30 -0.10 4.66
N ILE A 84 12.99 0.08 4.47
CA ILE A 84 12.18 -0.76 3.58
C ILE A 84 12.04 -0.20 2.16
N GLY A 85 12.52 1.02 1.89
CA GLY A 85 12.60 1.58 0.54
C GLY A 85 11.26 1.83 -0.12
N LEU A 86 10.26 2.36 0.61
CA LEU A 86 9.00 2.79 0.00
C LEU A 86 9.27 3.76 -1.15
N SER A 87 8.54 3.62 -2.24
CA SER A 87 8.72 4.41 -3.46
C SER A 87 7.59 5.39 -3.73
N LEU A 88 6.52 5.34 -2.94
CA LEU A 88 5.41 6.28 -2.94
C LEU A 88 5.08 6.69 -1.50
N TRP A 89 4.78 7.97 -1.31
CA TRP A 89 4.28 8.49 -0.05
C TRP A 89 2.91 9.13 -0.24
N ARG A 90 1.94 8.73 0.59
CA ARG A 90 0.55 9.16 0.52
C ARG A 90 0.31 10.21 1.60
N PHE A 91 -0.02 11.44 1.17
CA PHE A 91 -0.16 12.63 1.99
C PHE A 91 -1.62 12.98 2.21
N ASN A 92 -2.04 13.06 3.47
CA ASN A 92 -3.39 13.45 3.84
C ASN A 92 -3.54 14.99 3.84
N VAL A 93 -4.31 15.51 2.90
CA VAL A 93 -4.70 16.92 2.89
C VAL A 93 -5.88 17.11 3.85
N GLY A 94 -5.68 17.86 4.91
CA GLY A 94 -6.67 18.03 5.96
C GLY A 94 -7.80 18.99 5.63
N ALA A 95 -8.93 18.74 6.26
CA ALA A 95 -10.17 19.49 6.07
C ALA A 95 -10.40 20.62 7.10
N GLY A 96 -9.59 20.68 8.16
CA GLY A 96 -9.70 21.74 9.17
C GLY A 96 -10.37 21.32 10.47
N SER A 97 -10.40 20.03 10.77
CA SER A 97 -10.91 19.56 12.07
C SER A 97 -10.00 19.95 13.24
N THR A 98 -8.72 20.20 13.00
CA THR A 98 -7.80 20.74 14.04
C THR A 98 -8.21 22.15 14.45
N GLU A 99 -8.54 23.01 13.51
CA GLU A 99 -8.98 24.39 13.77
C GLU A 99 -10.32 24.44 14.53
N GLN A 100 -11.17 23.43 14.32
CA GLN A 100 -12.42 23.30 15.04
C GLN A 100 -12.23 22.75 16.48
N GLY A 101 -11.14 22.06 16.76
CA GLY A 101 -10.90 21.45 18.06
C GLY A 101 -12.00 20.49 18.46
N GLU A 102 -12.56 20.66 19.66
CA GLU A 102 -13.66 19.82 20.16
C GLU A 102 -14.96 20.00 19.36
N ALA A 103 -15.18 21.18 18.75
CA ALA A 103 -16.35 21.43 17.90
C ALA A 103 -16.36 20.56 16.63
N SER A 104 -15.23 19.99 16.23
CA SER A 104 -15.14 19.00 15.16
C SER A 104 -15.87 17.68 15.48
N GLN A 105 -16.17 17.45 16.77
CA GLN A 105 -16.71 16.22 17.33
C GLN A 105 -15.76 15.00 17.24
N ILE A 106 -14.56 15.16 16.69
CA ILE A 106 -13.53 14.12 16.66
C ILE A 106 -12.82 14.10 18.02
N GLY A 107 -12.94 13.00 18.77
CA GLY A 107 -12.47 12.93 20.16
C GLY A 107 -10.95 13.00 20.31
N SER A 108 -10.20 12.38 19.39
CA SER A 108 -8.74 12.34 19.45
C SER A 108 -8.12 13.46 18.62
N SER A 109 -7.26 14.27 19.25
CA SER A 109 -6.47 15.29 18.52
C SER A 109 -5.53 14.69 17.49
N TRP A 110 -5.10 13.44 17.66
CA TRP A 110 -4.31 12.70 16.68
C TRP A 110 -5.02 12.49 15.33
N MET A 111 -6.34 12.45 15.35
CA MET A 111 -7.16 12.19 14.17
C MET A 111 -7.79 13.46 13.59
N ARG A 112 -7.44 14.61 14.13
CA ARG A 112 -7.79 15.92 13.57
C ARG A 112 -6.69 16.39 12.64
N THR A 113 -7.06 17.07 11.55
CA THR A 113 -6.09 17.56 10.56
C THR A 113 -6.26 19.05 10.32
N GLU A 114 -5.15 19.74 10.03
CA GLU A 114 -5.16 21.17 9.71
C GLU A 114 -5.59 21.37 8.25
N CYS A 115 -6.26 22.48 7.95
CA CYS A 115 -6.52 22.93 6.59
C CYS A 115 -5.53 24.01 6.17
N PHE A 116 -5.02 23.96 4.94
CA PHE A 116 -4.16 25.01 4.39
C PHE A 116 -4.87 26.36 4.20
N MET A 117 -6.19 26.37 4.21
CA MET A 117 -7.02 27.55 3.94
C MET A 117 -7.90 27.85 5.16
N ASN A 118 -8.10 29.12 5.47
CA ASN A 118 -9.06 29.58 6.47
C ASN A 118 -10.44 29.88 5.90
N ALA A 119 -11.37 30.35 6.75
CA ALA A 119 -12.75 30.65 6.36
C ALA A 119 -12.86 31.77 5.29
N ASP A 120 -11.90 32.69 5.26
CA ASP A 120 -11.87 33.81 4.30
C ASP A 120 -11.25 33.41 2.96
N GLY A 121 -10.81 32.15 2.82
CA GLY A 121 -10.13 31.64 1.62
C GLY A 121 -8.65 32.01 1.54
N ILE A 122 -8.05 32.45 2.65
CA ILE A 122 -6.63 32.81 2.74
C ILE A 122 -5.83 31.55 3.09
N TYR A 123 -4.78 31.28 2.30
CA TYR A 123 -3.89 30.15 2.53
C TYR A 123 -2.81 30.46 3.56
N ASP A 124 -2.57 29.52 4.47
CA ASP A 124 -1.42 29.51 5.39
C ASP A 124 -0.54 28.30 5.12
N TRP A 125 0.58 28.55 4.47
CA TRP A 125 1.55 27.51 4.10
C TRP A 125 2.47 27.08 5.27
N ASN A 126 2.19 27.52 6.51
CA ASN A 126 2.80 26.95 7.71
C ASN A 126 2.02 25.75 8.26
N LYS A 127 0.79 25.52 7.75
CA LYS A 127 -0.04 24.41 8.12
C LYS A 127 0.51 23.05 7.65
N GLN A 128 0.11 21.98 8.33
CA GLN A 128 0.54 20.61 8.08
C GLN A 128 2.10 20.45 8.09
N GLN A 129 2.79 21.25 8.89
CA GLN A 129 4.26 21.32 8.87
C GLN A 129 4.92 19.96 9.12
N GLY A 130 4.43 19.16 10.09
CA GLY A 130 5.00 17.85 10.38
C GLY A 130 4.87 16.89 9.20
N GLN A 131 3.71 16.84 8.54
CA GLN A 131 3.49 16.03 7.35
C GLN A 131 4.36 16.50 6.17
N ARG A 132 4.50 17.82 5.98
CA ARG A 132 5.35 18.42 4.95
C ARG A 132 6.85 18.15 5.17
N ASN A 133 7.30 18.07 6.40
CA ASN A 133 8.67 17.66 6.73
C ASN A 133 8.92 16.22 6.23
N PHE A 134 7.95 15.32 6.39
CA PHE A 134 8.08 13.95 5.88
C PHE A 134 8.00 13.85 4.35
N LEU A 135 7.33 14.75 3.64
CA LEU A 135 7.47 14.84 2.18
C LEU A 135 8.91 15.13 1.75
N LYS A 136 9.58 16.08 2.42
CA LYS A 136 10.99 16.42 2.15
C LYS A 136 11.92 15.26 2.48
N LEU A 137 11.78 14.69 3.67
CA LEU A 137 12.58 13.54 4.12
C LEU A 137 12.41 12.31 3.22
N ALA A 138 11.20 12.09 2.69
CA ALA A 138 10.94 11.04 1.72
C ALA A 138 11.66 11.31 0.39
N LYS A 139 11.56 12.53 -0.14
CA LYS A 139 12.24 12.94 -1.37
C LYS A 139 13.77 12.82 -1.24
N GLU A 140 14.35 13.26 -0.13
CA GLU A 140 15.78 13.15 0.16
C GLU A 140 16.28 11.69 0.14
N ARG A 141 15.40 10.73 0.46
CA ARG A 141 15.69 9.29 0.47
C ARG A 141 15.27 8.56 -0.81
N GLY A 142 14.96 9.31 -1.88
CA GLY A 142 14.70 8.76 -3.20
C GLY A 142 13.26 8.37 -3.48
N VAL A 143 12.29 8.78 -2.66
CA VAL A 143 10.88 8.69 -3.03
C VAL A 143 10.61 9.67 -4.17
N THR A 144 10.05 9.16 -5.27
CA THR A 144 9.85 9.94 -6.50
C THR A 144 8.38 10.21 -6.80
N LYS A 145 7.48 9.57 -6.07
CA LYS A 145 6.03 9.68 -6.28
C LYS A 145 5.29 10.02 -5.00
N PHE A 146 4.44 11.02 -5.11
CA PHE A 146 3.64 11.55 -4.01
C PHE A 146 2.18 11.59 -4.44
N LEU A 147 1.31 11.04 -3.58
CA LEU A 147 -0.15 11.02 -3.76
C LEU A 147 -0.79 11.87 -2.66
N ALA A 148 -1.47 12.95 -3.04
CA ALA A 148 -2.33 13.70 -2.12
C ALA A 148 -3.72 13.04 -2.10
N PHE A 149 -4.31 12.87 -0.92
CA PHE A 149 -5.68 12.36 -0.80
C PHE A 149 -6.45 13.13 0.26
N LEU A 150 -7.78 13.15 0.12
CA LEU A 150 -8.67 13.86 1.03
C LEU A 150 -9.73 12.93 1.61
N ASN A 151 -9.90 12.98 2.93
CA ASN A 151 -10.99 12.32 3.63
C ASN A 151 -12.29 13.15 3.56
N SER A 152 -12.18 14.46 3.52
CA SER A 152 -13.32 15.38 3.49
C SER A 152 -12.97 16.68 2.76
N PRO A 153 -13.93 17.36 2.13
CA PRO A 153 -13.74 18.74 1.74
C PRO A 153 -13.45 19.64 2.96
N PRO A 154 -12.79 20.79 2.76
CA PRO A 154 -12.61 21.79 3.83
C PRO A 154 -13.91 22.10 4.56
N VAL A 155 -13.87 22.18 5.89
CA VAL A 155 -15.06 22.42 6.73
C VAL A 155 -15.88 23.64 6.30
N TYR A 156 -15.24 24.64 5.71
CA TYR A 156 -15.90 25.85 5.21
C TYR A 156 -16.81 25.58 4.00
N TYR A 157 -16.57 24.49 3.29
CA TYR A 157 -17.32 24.06 2.09
C TYR A 157 -18.33 22.95 2.39
N THR A 158 -18.31 22.38 3.59
CA THR A 158 -19.21 21.28 3.94
C THR A 158 -20.61 21.77 4.32
N GLN A 159 -21.61 20.95 4.03
CA GLN A 159 -23.02 21.29 4.28
C GLN A 159 -23.36 21.37 5.78
N ASN A 160 -22.78 20.51 6.61
CA ASN A 160 -22.99 20.51 8.07
C ASN A 160 -21.94 21.34 8.82
N GLY A 161 -20.97 21.96 8.14
CA GLY A 161 -19.89 22.73 8.74
C GLY A 161 -18.83 21.88 9.46
N LEU A 162 -18.83 20.54 9.28
CA LEU A 162 -17.89 19.61 9.89
C LEU A 162 -17.09 18.87 8.82
N ALA A 163 -15.91 18.38 9.19
CA ALA A 163 -15.11 17.48 8.36
C ALA A 163 -15.63 16.03 8.39
N THR A 164 -16.71 15.77 9.11
CA THR A 164 -17.38 14.48 9.23
C THR A 164 -18.76 14.55 8.62
N ASN A 165 -19.33 13.41 8.24
CA ASN A 165 -20.67 13.35 7.66
C ASN A 165 -21.78 13.14 8.72
N THR A 166 -21.50 13.45 9.98
CA THR A 166 -22.43 13.25 11.09
C THR A 166 -23.80 13.85 10.79
N GLY A 167 -24.84 13.04 10.99
CA GLY A 167 -26.24 13.45 10.80
C GLY A 167 -26.70 13.53 9.34
N ARG A 168 -25.89 13.01 8.38
CA ARG A 168 -26.19 13.09 6.95
C ARG A 168 -26.30 11.70 6.30
N GLY A 169 -26.83 11.65 5.09
CA GLY A 169 -26.94 10.44 4.27
C GLY A 169 -25.72 10.19 3.38
N GLY A 170 -25.89 9.35 2.35
CA GLY A 170 -24.84 8.85 1.47
C GLY A 170 -24.41 9.77 0.34
N THR A 171 -24.64 11.08 0.43
CA THR A 171 -24.21 12.09 -0.56
C THR A 171 -23.06 12.92 -0.03
N ALA A 172 -22.29 13.52 -0.93
CA ALA A 172 -21.14 14.34 -0.55
C ALA A 172 -21.51 15.43 0.46
N ASN A 173 -20.69 15.56 1.51
CA ASN A 173 -20.82 16.65 2.47
C ASN A 173 -20.27 17.97 1.90
N LEU A 174 -20.48 18.22 0.62
CA LEU A 174 -20.06 19.42 -0.11
C LEU A 174 -21.27 20.25 -0.51
N LYS A 175 -21.26 21.54 -0.17
CA LYS A 175 -22.32 22.47 -0.59
C LYS A 175 -22.41 22.52 -2.12
N PRO A 176 -23.62 22.51 -2.72
CA PRO A 176 -23.79 22.49 -4.16
C PRO A 176 -23.07 23.63 -4.89
N GLU A 177 -22.97 24.81 -4.27
CA GLU A 177 -22.28 26.00 -4.77
C GLU A 177 -20.76 26.01 -4.54
N CYS A 178 -20.24 25.01 -3.83
CA CYS A 178 -18.83 24.96 -3.47
C CYS A 178 -17.99 24.01 -4.34
N TYR A 179 -18.55 23.29 -5.31
CA TYR A 179 -17.78 22.36 -6.16
C TYR A 179 -16.63 23.02 -6.89
N GLU A 180 -16.86 24.20 -7.52
CA GLU A 180 -15.80 24.96 -8.20
C GLU A 180 -14.75 25.50 -7.21
N LYS A 181 -15.16 25.88 -6.01
CA LYS A 181 -14.22 26.30 -4.95
C LYS A 181 -13.38 25.12 -4.45
N TYR A 182 -14.00 23.96 -4.32
CA TYR A 182 -13.30 22.74 -3.87
C TYR A 182 -12.22 22.31 -4.86
N VAL A 183 -12.53 22.26 -6.16
CA VAL A 183 -11.51 21.86 -7.15
C VAL A 183 -10.38 22.90 -7.27
N ARG A 184 -10.69 24.19 -7.10
CA ARG A 184 -9.64 25.22 -7.01
C ARG A 184 -8.75 25.01 -5.79
N PHE A 185 -9.34 24.73 -4.61
CA PHE A 185 -8.58 24.40 -3.40
C PHE A 185 -7.64 23.22 -3.65
N LEU A 186 -8.10 22.16 -4.31
CA LEU A 186 -7.25 21.01 -4.64
C LEU A 186 -6.07 21.42 -5.55
N ALA A 187 -6.32 22.21 -6.57
CA ALA A 187 -5.27 22.71 -7.46
C ALA A 187 -4.29 23.63 -6.73
N ASP A 188 -4.81 24.54 -5.89
CA ASP A 188 -4.00 25.46 -5.10
C ASP A 188 -3.08 24.72 -4.11
N VAL A 189 -3.57 23.61 -3.49
CA VAL A 189 -2.75 22.78 -2.60
C VAL A 189 -1.62 22.11 -3.37
N VAL A 190 -1.90 21.54 -4.56
CA VAL A 190 -0.87 20.91 -5.39
C VAL A 190 0.21 21.91 -5.78
N GLU A 191 -0.16 23.07 -6.30
CA GLU A 191 0.79 24.12 -6.69
C GLU A 191 1.50 24.75 -5.47
N GLY A 192 0.76 24.94 -4.38
CA GLY A 192 1.30 25.55 -3.17
C GLY A 192 2.37 24.69 -2.51
N VAL A 193 2.14 23.40 -2.36
CA VAL A 193 3.15 22.47 -1.80
C VAL A 193 4.37 22.38 -2.73
N GLU A 194 4.18 22.35 -4.05
CA GLU A 194 5.30 22.39 -4.99
C GLU A 194 6.10 23.68 -4.85
N LYS A 195 5.43 24.82 -4.78
CA LYS A 195 6.09 26.13 -4.62
C LYS A 195 6.84 26.31 -3.31
N HIS A 196 6.26 25.86 -2.19
CA HIS A 196 6.82 26.10 -0.84
C HIS A 196 7.76 25.01 -0.35
N ASP A 197 7.58 23.75 -0.81
CA ASP A 197 8.38 22.61 -0.35
C ASP A 197 9.21 21.96 -1.47
N GLY A 198 8.98 22.35 -2.72
CA GLY A 198 9.61 21.73 -3.87
C GLY A 198 9.15 20.28 -4.11
N ILE A 199 7.98 19.92 -3.60
CA ILE A 199 7.39 18.58 -3.72
C ILE A 199 6.24 18.63 -4.70
N LYS A 200 6.38 17.91 -5.82
CA LYS A 200 5.33 17.75 -6.81
C LYS A 200 4.45 16.56 -6.45
N PHE A 201 3.17 16.78 -6.25
CA PHE A 201 2.21 15.68 -6.21
C PHE A 201 2.00 15.13 -7.63
N ASN A 202 2.37 13.88 -7.83
CA ASN A 202 2.16 13.19 -9.11
C ASN A 202 0.71 12.77 -9.26
N TYR A 203 0.04 12.55 -8.12
CA TYR A 203 -1.32 12.04 -8.04
C TYR A 203 -2.10 12.82 -6.99
N ILE A 204 -3.40 12.99 -7.24
CA ILE A 204 -4.37 13.49 -6.26
C ILE A 204 -5.64 12.66 -6.30
N CYS A 205 -6.13 12.25 -5.14
CA CYS A 205 -7.41 11.57 -4.98
C CYS A 205 -8.40 12.48 -4.23
N PRO A 206 -9.44 13.01 -4.89
CA PRO A 206 -10.38 13.95 -4.27
C PRO A 206 -11.36 13.29 -3.31
N PHE A 207 -11.49 11.96 -3.31
CA PHE A 207 -12.41 11.20 -2.47
C PHE A 207 -11.77 9.91 -1.94
N ASN A 208 -11.47 9.90 -0.65
CA ASN A 208 -11.17 8.67 0.07
C ASN A 208 -12.46 8.02 0.52
N GLU A 209 -12.67 6.75 0.17
CA GLU A 209 -13.82 5.92 0.56
C GLU A 209 -15.19 6.59 0.37
N PRO A 210 -15.53 7.06 -0.84
CA PRO A 210 -16.82 7.74 -1.08
C PRO A 210 -18.03 6.81 -0.86
N ASP A 211 -17.82 5.52 -0.89
CA ASP A 211 -18.82 4.47 -0.62
C ASP A 211 -19.05 4.25 0.88
N GLY A 212 -18.18 4.74 1.75
CA GLY A 212 -18.40 4.77 3.21
C GLY A 212 -19.55 5.68 3.61
N HIS A 213 -20.12 5.47 4.82
CA HIS A 213 -21.21 6.32 5.31
C HIS A 213 -20.70 7.57 6.00
N TRP A 214 -19.64 7.47 6.77
CA TRP A 214 -18.96 8.56 7.50
C TRP A 214 -19.89 9.39 8.42
N ASN A 215 -21.08 8.86 8.76
CA ASN A 215 -22.14 9.55 9.51
C ASN A 215 -22.24 9.12 10.97
N TRP A 216 -21.15 8.65 11.55
CA TRP A 216 -21.11 8.19 12.94
C TRP A 216 -21.45 9.30 13.93
N VAL A 217 -22.16 8.93 14.99
CA VAL A 217 -22.26 9.76 16.20
C VAL A 217 -20.98 9.54 17.01
N GLY A 218 -20.27 10.62 17.34
CA GLY A 218 -18.92 10.53 17.90
C GLY A 218 -17.90 10.03 16.86
N PRO A 219 -17.70 10.77 15.76
CA PRO A 219 -16.81 10.38 14.70
C PRO A 219 -15.37 10.27 15.19
N LYS A 220 -14.60 9.34 14.60
CA LYS A 220 -13.21 9.11 14.97
C LYS A 220 -12.23 9.87 14.07
N GLN A 221 -12.67 10.30 12.89
CA GLN A 221 -11.83 10.91 11.88
C GLN A 221 -12.66 11.73 10.89
N GLU A 222 -12.00 12.51 10.05
CA GLU A 222 -12.60 13.17 8.90
C GLU A 222 -13.13 12.12 7.90
N GLY A 223 -14.22 12.43 7.19
CA GLY A 223 -14.78 11.56 6.17
C GLY A 223 -16.03 12.13 5.50
N SER A 224 -16.15 11.91 4.19
CA SER A 224 -17.30 12.31 3.40
C SER A 224 -17.65 11.27 2.36
N PRO A 225 -18.89 10.77 2.32
CA PRO A 225 -19.35 9.94 1.21
C PRO A 225 -19.46 10.76 -0.07
N ALA A 226 -19.61 10.07 -1.19
CA ALA A 226 -20.05 10.69 -2.45
C ALA A 226 -20.69 9.64 -3.35
N THR A 227 -21.72 10.03 -4.09
CA THR A 227 -22.27 9.21 -5.17
C THR A 227 -21.32 9.19 -6.37
N ASN A 228 -21.41 8.16 -7.21
CA ASN A 228 -20.62 8.07 -8.44
C ASN A 228 -20.79 9.32 -9.35
N ARG A 229 -22.00 9.93 -9.36
CA ARG A 229 -22.25 11.20 -10.09
C ARG A 229 -21.50 12.37 -9.48
N GLU A 230 -21.48 12.49 -8.15
CA GLU A 230 -20.73 13.56 -7.45
C GLU A 230 -19.23 13.40 -7.63
N VAL A 231 -18.72 12.16 -7.58
CA VAL A 231 -17.32 11.85 -7.91
C VAL A 231 -17.01 12.27 -9.34
N ALA A 232 -17.80 11.81 -10.32
CA ALA A 232 -17.58 12.12 -11.73
C ALA A 232 -17.66 13.63 -12.02
N ARG A 233 -18.62 14.34 -11.40
CA ARG A 233 -18.72 15.81 -11.48
C ARG A 233 -17.44 16.48 -10.98
N THR A 234 -16.98 16.11 -9.79
CA THR A 234 -15.78 16.69 -9.18
C THR A 234 -14.53 16.43 -10.00
N VAL A 235 -14.34 15.19 -10.46
CA VAL A 235 -13.18 14.79 -11.28
C VAL A 235 -13.17 15.57 -12.61
N ARG A 236 -14.30 15.73 -13.29
CA ARG A 236 -14.38 16.53 -14.53
C ARG A 236 -14.08 18.01 -14.28
N LEU A 237 -14.57 18.59 -13.17
CA LEU A 237 -14.26 19.96 -12.79
C LEU A 237 -12.77 20.13 -12.47
N LEU A 238 -12.19 19.22 -11.72
CA LEU A 238 -10.76 19.22 -11.37
C LEU A 238 -9.87 19.04 -12.60
N SER A 239 -10.24 18.13 -13.50
CA SER A 239 -9.54 17.95 -14.78
C SER A 239 -9.53 19.23 -15.60
N ARG A 240 -10.68 19.92 -15.71
CA ARG A 240 -10.77 21.20 -16.39
C ARG A 240 -9.87 22.26 -15.75
N GLU A 241 -9.84 22.31 -14.41
CA GLU A 241 -8.98 23.24 -13.68
C GLU A 241 -7.49 22.94 -13.96
N PHE A 242 -7.10 21.65 -13.95
CA PHE A 242 -5.72 21.24 -14.24
C PHE A 242 -5.31 21.55 -15.70
N VAL A 243 -6.19 21.31 -16.66
CA VAL A 243 -5.94 21.67 -18.06
C VAL A 243 -5.75 23.19 -18.20
N ASN A 244 -6.61 24.01 -17.56
CA ASN A 244 -6.50 25.47 -17.59
C ASN A 244 -5.18 25.97 -16.99
N ARG A 245 -4.71 25.34 -15.91
CA ARG A 245 -3.43 25.66 -15.24
C ARG A 245 -2.22 24.95 -15.84
N LYS A 246 -2.42 24.09 -16.85
CA LYS A 246 -1.35 23.25 -17.46
C LYS A 246 -0.65 22.34 -16.45
N MET A 247 -1.39 21.84 -15.49
CA MET A 247 -0.88 20.88 -14.50
C MET A 247 -0.89 19.47 -15.09
N ASP A 248 0.14 18.68 -14.79
CA ASP A 248 0.29 17.30 -15.25
C ASP A 248 0.01 16.26 -14.14
N THR A 249 -0.37 16.72 -12.95
CA THR A 249 -0.81 15.85 -11.85
C THR A 249 -1.97 14.98 -12.31
N GLN A 250 -1.90 13.68 -12.04
CA GLN A 250 -2.96 12.73 -12.39
C GLN A 250 -4.03 12.70 -11.31
N ILE A 251 -5.29 12.68 -11.74
CA ILE A 251 -6.46 12.63 -10.86
C ILE A 251 -6.87 11.18 -10.73
N MET A 252 -6.66 10.60 -9.54
CA MET A 252 -7.21 9.32 -9.17
C MET A 252 -8.70 9.50 -8.89
N VAL A 253 -9.54 8.68 -9.52
CA VAL A 253 -11.00 8.91 -9.50
C VAL A 253 -11.53 8.94 -8.08
N ASN A 254 -11.23 7.88 -7.33
CA ASN A 254 -11.54 7.72 -5.91
C ASN A 254 -10.75 6.52 -5.36
N GLU A 255 -10.76 6.35 -4.04
CA GLU A 255 -10.29 5.16 -3.35
C GLU A 255 -11.49 4.45 -2.73
N SER A 256 -11.88 3.27 -3.28
CA SER A 256 -13.00 2.48 -2.75
C SER A 256 -12.66 1.89 -1.40
N SER A 257 -13.57 1.93 -0.42
CA SER A 257 -13.35 1.36 0.93
C SER A 257 -13.23 -0.16 0.92
N ASP A 258 -13.78 -0.80 -0.11
CA ASP A 258 -13.90 -2.26 -0.21
C ASP A 258 -13.98 -2.68 -1.68
N TYR A 259 -13.28 -3.74 -2.06
CA TYR A 259 -13.30 -4.28 -3.43
C TYR A 259 -14.70 -4.62 -3.92
N ARG A 260 -15.62 -4.99 -3.02
CA ARG A 260 -17.00 -5.30 -3.36
C ARG A 260 -17.74 -4.08 -3.90
N CYS A 261 -17.46 -2.87 -3.41
CA CYS A 261 -18.05 -1.64 -3.93
C CYS A 261 -17.61 -1.33 -5.36
N MET A 262 -16.43 -1.76 -5.75
CA MET A 262 -15.96 -1.66 -7.13
C MET A 262 -16.74 -2.58 -8.08
N LEU A 263 -17.20 -3.74 -7.58
CA LEU A 263 -17.82 -4.82 -8.35
C LEU A 263 -19.36 -4.78 -8.34
N ARG A 264 -19.94 -4.36 -7.21
CA ARG A 264 -21.39 -4.43 -6.95
C ARG A 264 -21.79 -3.44 -5.86
N THR A 265 -23.09 -3.37 -5.56
CA THR A 265 -23.57 -2.71 -4.34
C THR A 265 -23.20 -3.54 -3.11
N HIS A 266 -22.51 -2.93 -2.14
CA HIS A 266 -22.16 -3.57 -0.88
C HIS A 266 -22.20 -2.55 0.25
N GLN A 267 -23.05 -2.77 1.26
CA GLN A 267 -23.28 -1.84 2.37
C GLN A 267 -23.67 -0.40 1.98
N THR A 268 -23.89 -0.17 0.70
CA THR A 268 -24.26 1.13 0.13
C THR A 268 -25.44 0.97 -0.81
N ASP A 269 -25.94 2.08 -1.31
CA ASP A 269 -26.87 2.07 -2.43
C ASP A 269 -26.13 1.89 -3.77
N TRP A 270 -26.90 1.62 -4.84
CA TRP A 270 -26.36 1.45 -6.18
C TRP A 270 -25.64 2.70 -6.72
N GLN A 271 -25.92 3.89 -6.17
CA GLN A 271 -25.32 5.14 -6.59
C GLN A 271 -23.85 5.26 -6.16
N ARG A 272 -23.39 4.41 -5.24
CA ARG A 272 -22.02 4.38 -4.71
C ARG A 272 -21.31 3.04 -4.94
N GLY A 273 -22.00 2.09 -5.58
CA GLY A 273 -21.45 0.78 -5.98
C GLY A 273 -21.12 0.70 -7.46
N TYR A 274 -20.73 -0.48 -7.95
CA TYR A 274 -20.39 -0.75 -9.36
C TYR A 274 -19.37 0.23 -9.94
N GLN A 275 -18.39 0.65 -9.15
CA GLN A 275 -17.55 1.81 -9.47
C GLN A 275 -16.69 1.61 -10.71
N ILE A 276 -16.17 0.39 -10.99
CA ILE A 276 -15.44 0.11 -12.23
C ILE A 276 -16.33 0.37 -13.45
N GLN A 277 -17.55 -0.16 -13.44
CA GLN A 277 -18.51 0.07 -14.51
C GLN A 277 -18.91 1.52 -14.59
N ALA A 278 -19.21 2.16 -13.46
CA ALA A 278 -19.64 3.56 -13.43
C ALA A 278 -18.63 4.50 -14.09
N PHE A 279 -17.33 4.31 -13.81
CA PHE A 279 -16.32 5.25 -14.26
C PHE A 279 -15.65 4.90 -15.59
N PHE A 280 -15.64 3.62 -15.98
CA PHE A 280 -14.87 3.16 -17.14
C PHE A 280 -15.68 2.40 -18.21
N CYS A 281 -16.99 2.17 -18.01
CA CYS A 281 -17.87 1.71 -19.06
C CYS A 281 -18.41 2.89 -19.88
N PRO A 282 -18.18 2.97 -21.19
CA PRO A 282 -18.68 4.08 -22.01
C PRO A 282 -20.21 4.26 -21.97
N ASP A 283 -20.96 3.20 -21.71
CA ASP A 283 -22.42 3.23 -21.60
C ASP A 283 -22.90 3.94 -20.31
N SER A 284 -22.01 4.16 -19.35
CA SER A 284 -22.27 4.91 -18.10
C SER A 284 -22.17 6.41 -18.34
N VAL A 285 -22.92 6.99 -19.25
CA VAL A 285 -22.79 8.33 -19.82
C VAL A 285 -22.61 9.42 -18.75
N ASP A 286 -23.40 9.36 -17.66
CA ASP A 286 -23.37 10.39 -16.60
C ASP A 286 -22.08 10.34 -15.76
N THR A 287 -21.44 9.18 -15.67
CA THR A 287 -20.32 8.94 -14.75
C THR A 287 -19.02 8.52 -15.44
N TYR A 288 -19.05 8.25 -16.75
CA TYR A 288 -17.89 7.83 -17.52
C TYR A 288 -16.75 8.86 -17.47
N LEU A 289 -15.56 8.39 -17.12
CA LEU A 289 -14.35 9.21 -16.97
C LEU A 289 -13.17 8.73 -17.83
N GLY A 290 -13.35 7.67 -18.62
CA GLY A 290 -12.26 7.01 -19.34
C GLY A 290 -11.51 7.88 -20.34
N ASP A 291 -12.10 8.98 -20.80
CA ASP A 291 -11.52 9.94 -21.75
C ASP A 291 -11.28 11.32 -21.14
N THR A 292 -11.39 11.44 -19.81
CA THR A 292 -11.20 12.72 -19.09
C THR A 292 -9.69 13.02 -18.99
N PRO A 293 -9.21 14.20 -19.43
CA PRO A 293 -7.81 14.59 -19.28
C PRO A 293 -7.31 14.45 -17.84
N ASN A 294 -6.05 14.15 -17.67
CA ASN A 294 -5.40 13.89 -16.38
C ASN A 294 -5.96 12.70 -15.59
N VAL A 295 -6.94 11.96 -16.09
CA VAL A 295 -7.50 10.76 -15.44
C VAL A 295 -6.91 9.52 -16.09
N PRO A 296 -6.05 8.74 -15.39
CA PRO A 296 -5.53 7.49 -15.93
C PRO A 296 -6.63 6.41 -15.90
N ARG A 297 -6.51 5.43 -16.78
CA ARG A 297 -7.36 4.23 -16.71
C ARG A 297 -6.88 3.32 -15.57
N LEU A 298 -7.17 3.75 -14.35
CA LEU A 298 -6.68 3.15 -13.12
C LEU A 298 -7.72 3.30 -12.02
N MET A 299 -8.03 2.22 -11.33
CA MET A 299 -8.84 2.23 -10.11
C MET A 299 -7.97 2.01 -8.88
N LEU A 300 -8.30 2.73 -7.82
CA LEU A 300 -7.73 2.56 -6.49
C LEU A 300 -8.78 1.93 -5.58
N GLY A 301 -8.36 1.02 -4.71
CA GLY A 301 -9.27 0.40 -3.77
C GLY A 301 -8.55 -0.21 -2.58
N HIS A 302 -9.28 -0.28 -1.47
CA HIS A 302 -8.84 -0.82 -0.20
C HIS A 302 -9.24 -2.28 -0.06
N SER A 303 -8.37 -3.11 0.51
CA SER A 303 -8.65 -4.55 0.67
C SER A 303 -9.32 -4.91 1.99
N TYR A 304 -9.90 -3.93 2.68
CA TYR A 304 -10.60 -4.17 3.95
C TYR A 304 -11.72 -5.22 3.82
N TRP A 305 -11.86 -6.06 4.83
CA TRP A 305 -12.90 -7.09 4.95
C TRP A 305 -12.97 -8.10 3.79
N THR A 306 -11.93 -8.19 2.97
CA THR A 306 -11.82 -9.12 1.84
C THR A 306 -10.69 -10.15 2.02
N THR A 307 -10.17 -10.27 3.23
CA THR A 307 -9.01 -11.12 3.55
C THR A 307 -9.39 -12.44 4.22
N THR A 308 -10.60 -12.53 4.74
CA THR A 308 -11.19 -13.73 5.36
C THR A 308 -12.62 -13.96 4.88
N PRO A 309 -13.10 -15.22 4.80
CA PRO A 309 -12.31 -16.46 4.96
C PRO A 309 -11.33 -16.68 3.79
N LEU A 310 -10.37 -17.58 3.93
CA LEU A 310 -9.34 -17.83 2.89
C LEU A 310 -9.93 -18.18 1.50
N SER A 311 -11.10 -18.80 1.44
CA SER A 311 -11.80 -19.07 0.19
C SER A 311 -12.17 -17.80 -0.56
N GLU A 312 -12.54 -16.73 0.16
CA GLU A 312 -12.90 -15.43 -0.41
C GLU A 312 -11.68 -14.60 -0.81
N LEU A 313 -10.55 -14.77 -0.10
CA LEU A 313 -9.33 -14.00 -0.35
C LEU A 313 -8.91 -14.05 -1.83
N ARG A 314 -8.81 -15.26 -2.40
CA ARG A 314 -8.45 -15.46 -3.81
C ARG A 314 -9.62 -15.14 -4.75
N ALA A 315 -10.82 -15.64 -4.44
CA ALA A 315 -11.99 -15.50 -5.31
C ALA A 315 -12.33 -14.03 -5.56
N MET A 316 -12.33 -13.19 -4.54
CA MET A 316 -12.59 -11.76 -4.67
C MET A 316 -11.59 -11.06 -5.60
N ARG A 317 -10.31 -11.40 -5.50
CA ARG A 317 -9.25 -10.82 -6.33
C ARG A 317 -9.34 -11.25 -7.79
N CYS A 318 -9.72 -12.50 -8.05
CA CYS A 318 -10.00 -12.97 -9.41
C CYS A 318 -11.19 -12.21 -10.03
N GLN A 319 -12.29 -12.06 -9.29
CA GLN A 319 -13.46 -11.29 -9.75
C GLN A 319 -13.10 -9.82 -10.03
N LEU A 320 -12.28 -9.22 -9.16
CA LEU A 320 -11.82 -7.85 -9.36
C LEU A 320 -10.98 -7.74 -10.64
N ARG A 321 -10.06 -8.67 -10.85
CA ARG A 321 -9.23 -8.71 -12.06
C ARG A 321 -10.08 -8.83 -13.33
N GLU A 322 -11.03 -9.74 -13.37
CA GLU A 322 -11.95 -9.92 -14.51
C GLU A 322 -12.73 -8.64 -14.83
N ALA A 323 -13.24 -7.96 -13.80
CA ALA A 323 -14.00 -6.72 -13.98
C ALA A 323 -13.10 -5.57 -14.50
N LEU A 324 -11.88 -5.45 -14.02
CA LEU A 324 -10.90 -4.45 -14.47
C LEU A 324 -10.46 -4.71 -15.91
N ASP A 325 -10.14 -5.95 -16.25
CA ASP A 325 -9.72 -6.36 -17.60
C ASP A 325 -10.80 -6.10 -18.64
N LYS A 326 -12.07 -6.30 -18.29
CA LYS A 326 -13.22 -6.01 -19.16
C LYS A 326 -13.20 -4.58 -19.70
N TYR A 327 -12.72 -3.62 -18.93
CA TYR A 327 -12.67 -2.20 -19.30
C TYR A 327 -11.25 -1.69 -19.54
N ASN A 328 -10.25 -2.59 -19.57
CA ASN A 328 -8.84 -2.26 -19.71
C ASN A 328 -8.39 -1.21 -18.67
N VAL A 329 -8.65 -1.49 -17.40
CA VAL A 329 -8.35 -0.62 -16.27
C VAL A 329 -7.27 -1.25 -15.41
N GLY A 330 -6.23 -0.49 -15.07
CA GLY A 330 -5.22 -0.89 -14.10
C GLY A 330 -5.76 -0.84 -12.67
N PHE A 331 -4.99 -1.39 -11.73
CA PHE A 331 -5.39 -1.44 -10.33
C PHE A 331 -4.25 -1.13 -9.36
N TRP A 332 -4.54 -0.30 -8.35
CA TRP A 332 -3.74 -0.12 -7.16
C TRP A 332 -4.51 -0.56 -5.92
N GLN A 333 -3.93 -1.45 -5.16
CA GLN A 333 -4.35 -1.60 -3.76
C GLN A 333 -3.73 -0.42 -3.00
N SER A 334 -4.55 0.57 -2.66
CA SER A 334 -4.09 1.88 -2.18
C SER A 334 -4.15 2.05 -0.67
N GLU A 335 -4.83 1.12 0.03
CA GLU A 335 -4.88 1.15 1.50
C GLU A 335 -5.35 -0.18 2.07
N THR A 336 -4.70 -0.60 3.15
CA THR A 336 -5.22 -1.62 4.06
C THR A 336 -4.49 -1.55 5.40
N CYS A 337 -5.17 -2.00 6.44
CA CYS A 337 -4.61 -2.36 7.74
C CYS A 337 -5.45 -3.48 8.35
N ILE A 338 -5.11 -3.92 9.55
CA ILE A 338 -5.86 -4.96 10.25
C ILE A 338 -6.97 -4.30 11.04
N MET A 339 -8.21 -4.55 10.63
CA MET A 339 -9.39 -4.02 11.32
C MET A 339 -10.32 -5.13 11.78
N GLY A 340 -11.06 -4.82 12.86
CA GLY A 340 -12.09 -5.70 13.38
C GLY A 340 -11.54 -6.97 14.04
N ASN A 341 -12.38 -7.97 14.11
CA ASN A 341 -12.05 -9.29 14.65
C ASN A 341 -11.81 -10.25 13.48
N ASP A 342 -10.55 -10.45 13.14
CA ASP A 342 -10.14 -11.48 12.20
C ASP A 342 -9.97 -12.81 12.96
N GLU A 343 -10.56 -13.90 12.46
CA GLU A 343 -10.51 -15.21 13.13
C GLU A 343 -9.08 -15.74 13.27
N GLU A 344 -8.21 -15.39 12.34
CA GLU A 344 -6.85 -15.91 12.29
C GLU A 344 -5.90 -15.12 13.18
N ILE A 345 -5.96 -13.79 13.17
CA ILE A 345 -5.00 -12.93 13.88
C ILE A 345 -5.62 -12.07 14.97
N GLY A 346 -6.94 -12.07 15.10
CA GLY A 346 -7.68 -11.21 16.02
C GLY A 346 -7.79 -9.77 15.52
N GLY A 347 -8.20 -8.86 16.38
CA GLY A 347 -8.33 -7.44 16.04
C GLY A 347 -7.02 -6.70 15.88
N GLY A 348 -7.09 -5.46 15.37
CA GLY A 348 -5.94 -4.59 15.10
C GLY A 348 -5.27 -3.98 16.34
N HIS A 349 -5.82 -4.15 17.55
CA HIS A 349 -5.24 -3.57 18.76
C HIS A 349 -4.00 -4.31 19.27
N GLY A 350 -3.14 -3.57 19.95
CA GLY A 350 -1.88 -4.07 20.51
C GLY A 350 -0.72 -4.00 19.50
N PHE A 351 0.41 -4.58 19.88
CA PHE A 351 1.60 -4.63 19.03
C PHE A 351 2.12 -6.06 18.94
N ASP A 352 2.17 -6.61 17.74
CA ASP A 352 2.66 -7.98 17.50
C ASP A 352 4.15 -7.96 17.13
N ARG A 353 4.98 -8.52 18.02
CA ARG A 353 6.42 -8.71 17.81
C ARG A 353 6.76 -10.05 17.13
N THR A 354 5.75 -10.88 16.85
CA THR A 354 5.93 -12.19 16.22
C THR A 354 5.87 -12.09 14.69
N MET A 355 6.10 -13.20 14.00
CA MET A 355 5.92 -13.29 12.55
C MET A 355 4.45 -13.42 12.12
N LYS A 356 3.51 -13.62 13.05
CA LYS A 356 2.13 -13.96 12.74
C LYS A 356 1.46 -12.89 11.87
N THR A 357 1.42 -11.65 12.36
CA THR A 357 0.88 -10.49 11.60
C THR A 357 1.66 -10.22 10.32
N ALA A 358 2.99 -10.33 10.38
CA ALA A 358 3.85 -10.11 9.21
C ALA A 358 3.57 -11.10 8.07
N LEU A 359 3.44 -12.38 8.38
CA LEU A 359 3.11 -13.41 7.40
C LEU A 359 1.67 -13.26 6.87
N TYR A 360 0.72 -12.93 7.73
CA TYR A 360 -0.66 -12.66 7.35
C TYR A 360 -0.73 -11.54 6.29
N VAL A 361 -0.04 -10.43 6.52
CA VAL A 361 -0.01 -9.30 5.58
C VAL A 361 0.78 -9.66 4.32
N ALA A 362 1.90 -10.39 4.43
CA ALA A 362 2.63 -10.87 3.25
C ALA A 362 1.75 -11.72 2.32
N ARG A 363 0.87 -12.56 2.88
CA ARG A 363 -0.13 -13.33 2.12
C ARG A 363 -1.13 -12.41 1.41
N ILE A 364 -1.59 -11.33 2.05
CA ILE A 364 -2.49 -10.35 1.42
C ILE A 364 -1.77 -9.67 0.24
N ILE A 365 -0.53 -9.18 0.45
CA ILE A 365 0.28 -8.56 -0.60
C ILE A 365 0.41 -9.50 -1.81
N HIS A 366 0.75 -10.77 -1.54
CA HIS A 366 0.86 -11.78 -2.60
C HIS A 366 -0.43 -11.90 -3.41
N HIS A 367 -1.59 -12.03 -2.74
CA HIS A 367 -2.86 -12.20 -3.41
C HIS A 367 -3.30 -10.96 -4.20
N ASP A 368 -3.10 -9.76 -3.66
CA ASP A 368 -3.42 -8.52 -4.37
C ASP A 368 -2.58 -8.37 -5.64
N ILE A 369 -1.29 -8.69 -5.57
CA ILE A 369 -0.39 -8.59 -6.73
C ILE A 369 -0.65 -9.71 -7.73
N VAL A 370 -0.77 -10.96 -7.27
CA VAL A 370 -0.84 -12.13 -8.16
C VAL A 370 -2.21 -12.29 -8.79
N TYR A 371 -3.27 -12.13 -8.02
CA TYR A 371 -4.65 -12.41 -8.48
C TYR A 371 -5.44 -11.18 -8.86
N ALA A 372 -5.37 -10.07 -8.11
CA ALA A 372 -6.01 -8.82 -8.52
C ALA A 372 -5.19 -8.05 -9.57
N GLY A 373 -3.91 -8.39 -9.76
CA GLY A 373 -3.03 -7.69 -10.69
C GLY A 373 -2.65 -6.29 -10.22
N ALA A 374 -2.59 -6.08 -8.91
CA ALA A 374 -2.21 -4.79 -8.35
C ALA A 374 -0.82 -4.37 -8.85
N LYS A 375 -0.72 -3.14 -9.37
CA LYS A 375 0.53 -2.52 -9.82
C LYS A 375 1.20 -1.71 -8.71
N SER A 376 0.44 -1.29 -7.70
CA SER A 376 0.91 -0.65 -6.48
C SER A 376 0.25 -1.30 -5.27
N TRP A 377 0.98 -1.33 -4.16
CA TRP A 377 0.46 -1.82 -2.89
C TRP A 377 0.85 -0.89 -1.76
N GLN A 378 -0.13 -0.40 -0.99
CA GLN A 378 0.07 0.65 0.00
C GLN A 378 -0.57 0.24 1.33
N TRP A 379 0.19 0.49 2.40
CA TRP A 379 -0.26 0.30 3.77
C TRP A 379 -0.97 1.56 4.29
N TRP A 380 -1.97 1.39 5.18
CA TRP A 380 -2.70 2.54 5.69
C TRP A 380 -1.80 3.46 6.49
N ARG A 381 -1.39 3.08 7.70
CA ARG A 381 -0.62 3.97 8.56
C ARG A 381 0.82 3.54 8.68
N ALA A 382 1.72 4.39 8.27
CA ALA A 382 3.14 4.13 8.46
C ALA A 382 3.47 3.98 9.95
N ILE A 383 2.82 4.77 10.82
CA ILE A 383 3.04 4.76 12.26
C ILE A 383 1.72 4.55 13.00
N GLY A 384 1.71 3.64 13.95
CA GLY A 384 0.55 3.38 14.79
C GLY A 384 0.95 3.01 16.21
N GLY A 385 0.46 3.76 17.23
CA GLY A 385 0.79 3.55 18.63
C GLY A 385 0.27 2.24 19.19
N ASP A 386 -1.03 2.11 19.32
CA ASP A 386 -1.67 0.90 19.88
C ASP A 386 -2.39 0.07 18.81
N TYR A 387 -1.65 -0.22 17.71
CA TYR A 387 -2.16 -1.05 16.63
C TYR A 387 -1.13 -2.09 16.23
N LYS A 388 -1.56 -3.34 16.01
CA LYS A 388 -0.74 -4.41 15.43
C LYS A 388 -0.22 -4.03 14.05
N ASP A 389 -0.91 -3.13 13.43
CA ASP A 389 -0.81 -2.73 12.05
C ASP A 389 0.02 -1.47 11.79
N GLY A 390 0.63 -0.87 12.80
CA GLY A 390 1.66 0.13 12.57
C GLY A 390 2.91 -0.52 11.98
N LEU A 391 3.45 0.00 10.87
CA LEU A 391 4.78 -0.43 10.40
C LEU A 391 5.82 -0.08 11.46
N ILE A 392 5.68 1.09 12.04
CA ILE A 392 6.49 1.61 13.15
C ILE A 392 5.54 1.91 14.30
N ARG A 393 5.91 1.51 15.51
CA ARG A 393 5.22 1.88 16.74
C ARG A 393 5.89 3.08 17.37
N GLU A 394 5.10 4.07 17.73
CA GLU A 394 5.53 5.22 18.52
C GLU A 394 5.14 5.07 20.01
N TYR A 395 5.95 5.72 20.85
CA TYR A 395 5.71 5.90 22.27
C TYR A 395 6.01 7.37 22.57
N THR A 396 5.00 8.20 22.48
CA THR A 396 5.09 9.64 22.69
C THR A 396 5.16 10.01 24.16
N ASN A 397 5.88 11.09 24.47
CA ASN A 397 5.80 11.76 25.75
C ASN A 397 4.44 12.48 25.89
N ASP A 398 4.11 12.86 27.12
CA ASP A 398 2.80 13.49 27.41
C ASP A 398 2.58 14.82 26.67
N ASP A 399 3.67 15.55 26.38
CA ASP A 399 3.61 16.80 25.63
C ASP A 399 3.61 16.62 24.11
N LEU A 400 3.67 15.40 23.62
CA LEU A 400 3.70 14.99 22.20
C LEU A 400 4.90 15.53 21.39
N LYS A 401 5.91 16.15 22.05
CA LYS A 401 7.03 16.80 21.34
C LYS A 401 8.22 15.89 21.13
N ASP A 402 8.25 14.76 21.79
CA ASP A 402 9.31 13.78 21.71
C ASP A 402 8.78 12.38 22.08
N GLY A 403 9.63 11.35 21.93
CA GLY A 403 9.29 9.99 22.27
C GLY A 403 10.34 9.01 21.78
N ARG A 404 9.96 7.75 21.64
CA ARG A 404 10.78 6.71 21.00
C ARG A 404 9.94 5.95 19.98
N VAL A 405 10.60 5.30 19.04
CA VAL A 405 9.98 4.46 18.02
C VAL A 405 10.56 3.05 18.06
N GLU A 406 9.77 2.08 17.61
CA GLU A 406 10.12 0.67 17.51
C GLU A 406 9.66 0.16 16.15
N ASP A 407 10.53 -0.52 15.39
CA ASP A 407 10.18 -1.17 14.13
C ASP A 407 9.38 -2.46 14.37
N SER A 408 8.75 -2.97 13.33
CA SER A 408 7.96 -4.20 13.40
C SER A 408 8.39 -5.22 12.36
N LYS A 409 8.12 -6.50 12.62
CA LYS A 409 8.29 -7.55 11.62
C LYS A 409 7.37 -7.35 10.42
N LEU A 410 6.20 -6.72 10.62
CA LEU A 410 5.30 -6.30 9.55
C LEU A 410 5.98 -5.31 8.60
N MET A 411 6.66 -4.30 9.13
CA MET A 411 7.43 -3.35 8.33
C MET A 411 8.45 -4.08 7.44
N TRP A 412 9.21 -5.00 8.02
CA TRP A 412 10.23 -5.75 7.28
C TRP A 412 9.62 -6.78 6.31
N ALA A 413 8.42 -7.32 6.57
CA ALA A 413 7.70 -8.16 5.62
C ALA A 413 7.29 -7.36 4.38
N LEU A 414 6.77 -6.14 4.54
CA LEU A 414 6.55 -5.22 3.42
C LEU A 414 7.87 -4.87 2.73
N GLY A 415 8.94 -4.69 3.49
CA GLY A 415 10.28 -4.43 2.99
C GLY A 415 10.85 -5.53 2.08
N ASN A 416 10.45 -6.78 2.28
CA ASN A 416 10.82 -7.89 1.38
C ASN A 416 10.20 -7.75 -0.03
N TYR A 417 9.18 -6.92 -0.17
CA TYR A 417 8.66 -6.51 -1.47
C TYR A 417 9.26 -5.18 -1.91
N SER A 418 9.02 -4.11 -1.16
CA SER A 418 9.30 -2.73 -1.58
C SER A 418 10.77 -2.43 -1.85
N ARG A 419 11.67 -3.06 -1.10
CA ARG A 419 13.11 -2.88 -1.23
C ARG A 419 13.67 -3.53 -2.49
N PHE A 420 13.15 -4.69 -2.88
CA PHE A 420 13.70 -5.52 -3.95
C PHE A 420 12.92 -5.43 -5.26
N ILE A 421 11.64 -5.06 -5.22
CA ILE A 421 10.78 -4.86 -6.38
C ILE A 421 10.65 -3.36 -6.59
N ARG A 422 11.49 -2.83 -7.47
CA ARG A 422 11.55 -1.37 -7.67
C ARG A 422 10.54 -0.90 -8.74
N PRO A 423 10.17 0.40 -8.75
CA PRO A 423 9.30 0.95 -9.79
C PRO A 423 9.77 0.58 -11.20
N GLY A 424 8.88 0.06 -12.02
CA GLY A 424 9.18 -0.46 -13.35
C GLY A 424 9.53 -1.95 -13.40
N ALA A 425 9.62 -2.65 -12.26
CA ALA A 425 9.78 -4.09 -12.23
C ALA A 425 8.59 -4.80 -12.88
N VAL A 426 8.85 -5.79 -13.72
CA VAL A 426 7.83 -6.59 -14.41
C VAL A 426 7.64 -7.90 -13.65
N ARG A 427 6.41 -8.19 -13.22
CA ARG A 427 6.09 -9.51 -12.64
C ARG A 427 6.16 -10.58 -13.71
N LEU A 428 6.76 -11.73 -13.38
CA LEU A 428 6.90 -12.88 -14.25
C LEU A 428 5.95 -14.00 -13.82
N SER A 429 5.53 -14.82 -14.78
CA SER A 429 4.77 -16.04 -14.48
C SER A 429 5.64 -17.03 -13.70
N VAL A 430 5.03 -17.72 -12.73
CA VAL A 430 5.66 -18.78 -11.95
C VAL A 430 4.79 -20.04 -12.06
N SER A 431 5.41 -21.14 -12.48
CA SER A 431 4.80 -22.47 -12.47
C SER A 431 5.43 -23.32 -11.36
N ALA A 432 4.64 -24.18 -10.74
CA ALA A 432 5.10 -25.12 -9.71
C ALA A 432 4.94 -26.56 -10.19
N PHE A 433 5.90 -27.40 -9.80
CA PHE A 433 5.95 -28.81 -10.16
C PHE A 433 6.22 -29.67 -8.93
N ASP A 434 5.63 -30.87 -8.88
CA ASP A 434 5.92 -31.88 -7.86
C ASP A 434 7.28 -32.57 -8.07
N GLN A 435 7.65 -33.48 -7.17
CA GLN A 435 8.87 -34.26 -7.27
C GLN A 435 8.94 -35.13 -8.54
N ALA A 436 7.78 -35.58 -9.04
CA ALA A 436 7.70 -36.38 -10.26
C ALA A 436 7.78 -35.53 -11.54
N GLY A 437 7.77 -34.20 -11.42
CA GLY A 437 7.82 -33.26 -12.53
C GLY A 437 6.46 -32.93 -13.11
N ASN A 438 5.35 -33.26 -12.44
CA ASN A 438 4.02 -32.89 -12.88
C ASN A 438 3.73 -31.44 -12.48
N LEU A 439 3.07 -30.70 -13.40
CA LEU A 439 2.59 -29.35 -13.12
C LEU A 439 1.51 -29.37 -12.03
N ILE A 440 1.67 -28.50 -11.04
CA ILE A 440 0.68 -28.27 -9.98
C ILE A 440 -0.10 -27.00 -10.38
N PRO A 441 -1.35 -27.10 -10.84
CA PRO A 441 -2.14 -25.91 -11.20
C PRO A 441 -2.32 -24.97 -10.01
N GLY A 442 -1.91 -23.69 -10.17
CA GLY A 442 -1.94 -22.70 -9.10
C GLY A 442 -0.99 -22.99 -7.93
N GLY A 443 -0.01 -23.87 -8.13
CA GLY A 443 0.97 -24.27 -7.12
C GLY A 443 1.99 -23.20 -6.76
N ASP A 444 1.98 -22.06 -7.45
CA ASP A 444 2.67 -20.84 -7.04
C ASP A 444 2.08 -20.23 -5.76
N THR A 445 0.88 -20.66 -5.35
CA THR A 445 0.15 -20.11 -4.21
C THR A 445 -0.56 -21.18 -3.39
N ASP A 446 0.12 -21.74 -2.41
CA ASP A 446 -0.52 -22.46 -1.30
C ASP A 446 -0.77 -21.47 -0.15
N GLN A 447 -2.03 -21.08 0.07
CA GLN A 447 -2.43 -20.08 1.07
C GLN A 447 -2.06 -20.45 2.52
N LYS A 448 -1.78 -21.72 2.79
CA LYS A 448 -1.37 -22.25 4.10
C LYS A 448 0.06 -22.80 4.09
N GLY A 449 0.73 -22.77 2.96
CA GLY A 449 2.06 -23.30 2.75
C GLY A 449 2.99 -22.29 2.06
N LEU A 450 3.61 -22.71 0.95
CA LEU A 450 4.51 -21.87 0.19
C LEU A 450 3.76 -21.03 -0.87
N MET A 451 4.13 -19.75 -0.94
CA MET A 451 3.71 -18.85 -2.00
C MET A 451 4.94 -18.25 -2.65
N CYS A 452 4.97 -18.20 -3.99
CA CYS A 452 6.11 -17.73 -4.77
C CYS A 452 5.65 -16.70 -5.81
N SER A 453 6.35 -15.57 -5.88
CA SER A 453 6.19 -14.59 -6.94
C SER A 453 7.56 -14.08 -7.41
N ALA A 454 7.69 -13.75 -8.69
CA ALA A 454 8.95 -13.38 -9.30
C ALA A 454 8.83 -12.10 -10.13
N TYR A 455 9.89 -11.31 -10.16
CA TYR A 455 9.93 -10.00 -10.79
C TYR A 455 11.28 -9.78 -11.46
N GLN A 456 11.29 -9.05 -12.58
CA GLN A 456 12.50 -8.54 -13.21
C GLN A 456 12.52 -7.03 -13.09
N ASN A 457 13.51 -6.48 -12.42
CA ASN A 457 13.74 -5.04 -12.32
C ASN A 457 14.25 -4.44 -13.62
N ALA A 458 14.11 -3.14 -13.78
CA ALA A 458 14.58 -2.41 -14.97
C ALA A 458 16.10 -2.49 -15.19
N ASP A 459 16.89 -2.72 -14.13
CA ASP A 459 18.34 -2.95 -14.20
C ASP A 459 18.71 -4.39 -14.61
N GLY A 460 17.73 -5.24 -14.90
CA GLY A 460 17.91 -6.65 -15.27
C GLY A 460 18.12 -7.58 -14.08
N SER A 461 18.10 -7.10 -12.85
CA SER A 461 18.10 -7.96 -11.66
C SER A 461 16.74 -8.65 -11.47
N TYR A 462 16.75 -9.78 -10.76
CA TYR A 462 15.53 -10.53 -10.45
C TYR A 462 15.28 -10.50 -8.94
N ALA A 463 14.02 -10.31 -8.56
CA ALA A 463 13.53 -10.48 -7.20
C ALA A 463 12.57 -11.66 -7.16
N VAL A 464 12.77 -12.57 -6.22
CA VAL A 464 11.84 -13.69 -5.95
C VAL A 464 11.40 -13.57 -4.51
N VAL A 465 10.10 -13.46 -4.31
CA VAL A 465 9.49 -13.42 -2.97
C VAL A 465 8.89 -14.78 -2.68
N LEU A 466 9.35 -15.38 -1.57
CA LEU A 466 8.87 -16.65 -1.05
C LEU A 466 8.28 -16.41 0.33
N ILE A 467 7.08 -16.92 0.54
CA ILE A 467 6.39 -16.86 1.83
C ILE A 467 6.14 -18.30 2.26
N ASN A 468 6.71 -18.70 3.40
CA ASN A 468 6.33 -19.94 4.06
C ASN A 468 5.31 -19.63 5.16
N TYR A 469 4.05 -19.93 4.88
CA TYR A 469 2.94 -19.75 5.83
C TYR A 469 2.69 -20.99 6.68
N ALA A 470 3.35 -22.12 6.37
CA ALA A 470 3.28 -23.34 7.16
C ALA A 470 4.01 -23.20 8.50
N GLN A 471 3.68 -24.08 9.44
CA GLN A 471 4.35 -24.15 10.75
C GLN A 471 5.66 -24.96 10.70
N GLU A 472 5.89 -25.68 9.61
CA GLU A 472 7.08 -26.49 9.38
C GLU A 472 7.97 -25.90 8.27
N ASP A 473 9.23 -26.30 8.28
CA ASP A 473 10.16 -26.02 7.19
C ASP A 473 9.69 -26.70 5.89
N LYS A 474 9.83 -26.00 4.78
CA LYS A 474 9.50 -26.51 3.45
C LYS A 474 10.70 -26.47 2.53
N GLU A 475 10.97 -27.57 1.88
CA GLU A 475 12.01 -27.66 0.86
C GLU A 475 11.45 -27.30 -0.52
N PHE A 476 12.18 -26.48 -1.25
CA PHE A 476 11.85 -26.10 -2.62
C PHE A 476 13.11 -25.88 -3.45
N SER A 477 12.94 -25.88 -4.76
CA SER A 477 13.97 -25.43 -5.69
C SER A 477 13.42 -24.40 -6.68
N ILE A 478 14.29 -23.55 -7.19
CA ILE A 478 13.97 -22.59 -8.23
C ILE A 478 14.89 -22.86 -9.44
N ASN A 479 14.34 -22.81 -10.65
CA ASN A 479 15.12 -22.94 -11.87
C ASN A 479 16.18 -21.83 -11.98
N LYS A 480 17.30 -22.13 -12.65
CA LYS A 480 18.33 -21.12 -12.96
C LYS A 480 17.77 -20.12 -13.96
N ILE A 481 17.82 -18.83 -13.63
CA ILE A 481 17.44 -17.74 -14.52
C ILE A 481 18.70 -17.30 -15.27
N ASN A 482 18.73 -17.45 -16.60
CA ASN A 482 19.84 -17.02 -17.47
C ASN A 482 21.24 -17.47 -17.00
N GLY A 483 21.34 -18.68 -16.41
CA GLY A 483 22.63 -19.23 -15.94
C GLY A 483 23.21 -18.58 -14.69
N LYS A 484 22.56 -17.56 -14.12
CA LYS A 484 22.98 -16.90 -12.88
C LYS A 484 22.54 -17.71 -11.66
N LYS A 485 23.46 -17.85 -10.68
CA LYS A 485 23.10 -18.39 -9.37
C LYS A 485 22.27 -17.35 -8.60
N THR A 486 21.18 -17.78 -7.98
CA THR A 486 20.51 -16.99 -6.92
C THR A 486 21.47 -16.79 -5.75
N ARG A 487 21.57 -15.59 -5.26
CA ARG A 487 22.31 -15.26 -4.03
C ARG A 487 21.38 -15.31 -2.84
#